data_61d4f3a1c5b698987fe690c44dc1fe2d
#
_entry.id   61d4f3a1c5b698987fe690c44dc1fe2d
#
_cell.length_a   1.000
_cell.length_b   1.000
_cell.length_c   1.000
_cell.angle_alpha   90.00
_cell.angle_beta   90.00
_cell.angle_gamma   90.00
#
_symmetry.space_group_name_H-M   'P 1'
#
loop_
_entity.id
_entity.type
_entity.pdbx_description
1 polymer ?
#
loop_
_entity_poly.entity_id
_entity_poly.type
_entity_poly.pdbx_seq_one_letter_code
_entity_poly.pdbx_strand_id
1 'polypeptide(L)'
;YEDVEIFRLEKTVNTLPYSKSLTDLWDLYDLLLKEKKDRSPLKLDFPERVISTDVDDSVLDITNVKKNNSNQLVEELMILANISAAETIKKCGMGNLFRIHPTPSNEKIETFRNIRGAGSSITKNGNKITSVHLNEFVNSAKGVDEREIYKQEIIKLLEQARYSTKNDGHFGLNLKSYTHFTSPIRRYADIIIHLSLIHISEPTRLRRISYAV
;
A
#
# COMPACT_ATOMS: atom_id res chain seq x y z
N TYR A 1 -13.35 2.43 -14.28
CA TYR A 1 -12.67 1.19 -13.90
C TYR A 1 -13.19 0.00 -14.70
N GLU A 2 -14.50 -0.13 -14.85
CA GLU A 2 -15.12 -1.23 -15.61
C GLU A 2 -14.64 -1.26 -17.06
N ASP A 3 -14.66 -0.14 -17.79
CA ASP A 3 -14.21 -0.06 -19.17
C ASP A 3 -12.71 -0.44 -19.32
N VAL A 4 -11.88 -0.08 -18.35
CA VAL A 4 -10.45 -0.42 -18.32
C VAL A 4 -10.24 -1.91 -18.06
N GLU A 5 -11.09 -2.51 -17.22
CA GLU A 5 -11.09 -3.96 -16.96
C GLU A 5 -11.54 -4.74 -18.21
N ILE A 6 -12.60 -4.30 -18.87
CA ILE A 6 -13.12 -4.89 -20.14
C ILE A 6 -12.03 -4.82 -21.22
N PHE A 7 -11.33 -3.68 -21.35
CA PHE A 7 -10.21 -3.54 -22.27
C PHE A 7 -9.14 -4.63 -22.06
N ARG A 8 -8.81 -4.93 -20.83
CA ARG A 8 -7.83 -5.99 -20.49
C ARG A 8 -8.32 -7.37 -20.89
N LEU A 9 -9.60 -7.67 -20.62
CA LEU A 9 -10.19 -9.00 -20.83
C LEU A 9 -10.44 -9.31 -22.31
N GLU A 10 -10.96 -8.35 -23.05
CA GLU A 10 -11.44 -8.59 -24.41
C GLU A 10 -10.36 -8.39 -25.49
N LYS A 11 -9.25 -7.73 -25.18
CA LYS A 11 -8.14 -7.38 -26.14
C LYS A 11 -8.64 -6.74 -27.45
N THR A 12 -9.91 -6.33 -27.52
CA THR A 12 -10.66 -6.05 -28.75
C THR A 12 -10.73 -4.57 -29.11
N VAL A 13 -10.18 -3.66 -28.29
CA VAL A 13 -10.47 -2.25 -28.46
C VAL A 13 -9.28 -1.49 -29.04
N ASN A 14 -8.84 -1.87 -30.23
CA ASN A 14 -7.98 -1.03 -31.08
C ASN A 14 -8.67 0.25 -31.57
N THR A 15 -9.92 0.48 -31.19
CA THR A 15 -10.74 1.61 -31.65
C THR A 15 -10.72 2.82 -30.72
N LEU A 16 -10.23 2.68 -29.49
CA LEU A 16 -10.15 3.80 -28.55
C LEU A 16 -8.88 4.63 -28.82
N PRO A 17 -8.97 5.96 -28.80
CA PRO A 17 -7.81 6.84 -29.09
C PRO A 17 -6.66 6.68 -28.08
N TYR A 18 -6.91 6.08 -26.92
CA TYR A 18 -5.95 5.83 -25.83
C TYR A 18 -5.60 4.33 -25.65
N SER A 19 -5.97 3.47 -26.60
CA SER A 19 -5.74 2.02 -26.51
C SER A 19 -4.27 1.66 -26.28
N LYS A 20 -3.35 2.35 -26.98
CA LYS A 20 -1.91 2.15 -26.79
C LYS A 20 -1.47 2.49 -25.37
N SER A 21 -1.89 3.63 -24.82
CA SER A 21 -1.55 4.03 -23.46
C SER A 21 -2.09 3.06 -22.42
N LEU A 22 -3.27 2.49 -22.65
CA LEU A 22 -3.83 1.45 -21.77
C LEU A 22 -3.02 0.15 -21.85
N THR A 23 -2.59 -0.25 -23.04
CA THR A 23 -1.70 -1.42 -23.19
C THR A 23 -0.40 -1.21 -22.43
N ASP A 24 0.27 -0.07 -22.65
CA ASP A 24 1.52 0.27 -21.96
C ASP A 24 1.34 0.28 -20.41
N LEU A 25 0.18 0.75 -19.92
CA LEU A 25 -0.15 0.73 -18.49
C LEU A 25 -0.34 -0.70 -17.95
N TRP A 26 -0.96 -1.59 -18.71
CA TRP A 26 -1.13 -2.98 -18.31
C TRP A 26 0.21 -3.74 -18.33
N ASP A 27 1.07 -3.48 -19.30
CA ASP A 27 2.42 -4.04 -19.34
C ASP A 27 3.24 -3.58 -18.11
N LEU A 28 3.15 -2.30 -17.76
CA LEU A 28 3.75 -1.78 -16.53
C LEU A 28 3.17 -2.44 -15.28
N TYR A 29 1.85 -2.63 -15.24
CA TYR A 29 1.20 -3.31 -14.10
C TYR A 29 1.71 -4.74 -13.90
N ASP A 30 1.88 -5.50 -14.97
CA ASP A 30 2.39 -6.88 -14.89
C ASP A 30 3.84 -6.91 -14.37
N LEU A 31 4.67 -5.89 -14.70
CA LEU A 31 5.98 -5.70 -14.09
C LEU A 31 5.89 -5.37 -12.60
N LEU A 32 5.00 -4.46 -12.21
CA LEU A 32 4.79 -4.09 -10.82
C LEU A 32 4.27 -5.25 -9.98
N LEU A 33 3.43 -6.13 -10.55
CA LEU A 33 3.00 -7.37 -9.88
C LEU A 33 4.15 -8.34 -9.63
N LYS A 34 5.13 -8.43 -10.54
CA LYS A 34 6.35 -9.20 -10.33
C LYS A 34 7.14 -8.66 -9.15
N GLU A 35 7.42 -7.36 -9.16
CA GLU A 35 8.12 -6.68 -8.05
C GLU A 35 7.36 -6.83 -6.73
N LYS A 36 6.03 -6.73 -6.73
CA LYS A 36 5.18 -6.97 -5.56
C LYS A 36 5.34 -8.39 -5.03
N LYS A 37 5.40 -9.37 -5.92
CA LYS A 37 5.58 -10.78 -5.55
C LYS A 37 6.94 -11.01 -4.90
N ASP A 38 8.01 -10.47 -5.47
CA ASP A 38 9.38 -10.59 -4.95
C ASP A 38 9.53 -9.86 -3.61
N ARG A 39 8.93 -8.68 -3.49
CA ARG A 39 8.88 -7.92 -2.23
C ARG A 39 8.09 -8.63 -1.13
N SER A 40 7.10 -9.45 -1.49
CA SER A 40 6.23 -10.19 -0.55
C SER A 40 5.62 -9.30 0.55
N PRO A 41 4.81 -8.28 0.23
CA PRO A 41 4.13 -7.49 1.23
C PRO A 41 3.16 -8.35 2.05
N LEU A 42 2.77 -7.87 3.21
CA LEU A 42 1.76 -8.52 4.04
C LEU A 42 0.40 -8.50 3.33
N LYS A 43 -0.20 -9.68 3.16
CA LYS A 43 -1.48 -9.87 2.49
C LYS A 43 -2.60 -10.06 3.52
N LEU A 44 -3.27 -8.97 3.85
CA LEU A 44 -4.44 -8.96 4.73
C LEU A 44 -5.65 -8.41 3.96
N ASP A 45 -6.08 -9.15 2.93
CA ASP A 45 -7.25 -8.77 2.16
C ASP A 45 -8.51 -9.09 2.98
N PHE A 46 -9.20 -8.04 3.42
CA PHE A 46 -10.54 -8.13 4.01
C PHE A 46 -11.56 -7.77 2.94
N PRO A 47 -12.70 -8.48 2.89
CA PRO A 47 -13.77 -8.10 1.99
C PRO A 47 -14.33 -6.73 2.40
N GLU A 48 -14.32 -5.78 1.48
CA GLU A 48 -15.04 -4.52 1.64
C GLU A 48 -16.54 -4.80 1.48
N ARG A 49 -17.32 -4.42 2.48
CA ARG A 49 -18.77 -4.59 2.48
C ARG A 49 -19.44 -3.28 2.13
N VAL A 50 -20.34 -3.31 1.14
CA VAL A 50 -21.26 -2.20 0.85
C VAL A 50 -22.59 -2.52 1.47
N ILE A 51 -23.08 -1.60 2.28
CA ILE A 51 -24.38 -1.68 2.90
C ILE A 51 -25.31 -0.81 2.05
N SER A 52 -26.33 -1.42 1.45
CA SER A 52 -27.40 -0.71 0.75
C SER A 52 -28.50 -0.40 1.75
N THR A 53 -28.92 0.86 1.85
CA THR A 53 -30.00 1.30 2.73
C THR A 53 -31.18 1.80 1.91
N ASP A 54 -32.36 1.70 2.48
CA ASP A 54 -33.58 2.31 1.96
C ASP A 54 -33.67 3.79 2.33
N VAL A 55 -34.72 4.47 1.87
CA VAL A 55 -35.00 5.89 2.13
C VAL A 55 -35.12 6.19 3.65
N ASP A 56 -35.51 5.18 4.43
CA ASP A 56 -35.64 5.24 5.90
C ASP A 56 -34.39 4.77 6.66
N ASP A 57 -33.20 4.72 5.98
CA ASP A 57 -31.93 4.23 6.54
C ASP A 57 -31.95 2.77 7.03
N SER A 58 -32.98 1.99 6.66
CA SER A 58 -33.01 0.57 6.97
C SER A 58 -32.10 -0.21 6.00
N VAL A 59 -31.35 -1.20 6.53
CA VAL A 59 -30.41 -2.01 5.75
C VAL A 59 -31.19 -2.93 4.82
N LEU A 60 -31.05 -2.74 3.52
CA LEU A 60 -31.64 -3.59 2.48
C LEU A 60 -30.77 -4.80 2.16
N ASP A 61 -29.46 -4.59 2.00
CA ASP A 61 -28.54 -5.66 1.62
C ASP A 61 -27.11 -5.33 2.05
N ILE A 62 -26.27 -6.37 2.21
CA ILE A 62 -24.84 -6.26 2.50
C ILE A 62 -24.09 -7.08 1.44
N THR A 63 -23.49 -6.41 0.47
CA THR A 63 -22.72 -7.05 -0.59
C THR A 63 -21.23 -6.88 -0.40
N ASN A 64 -20.44 -7.87 -0.81
CA ASN A 64 -18.98 -7.76 -0.85
C ASN A 64 -18.54 -7.12 -2.16
N VAL A 65 -17.73 -6.06 -2.08
CA VAL A 65 -17.12 -5.44 -3.25
C VAL A 65 -16.01 -6.34 -3.79
N LYS A 66 -16.12 -6.70 -5.06
CA LYS A 66 -15.06 -7.42 -5.75
C LYS A 66 -14.04 -6.41 -6.29
N LYS A 67 -12.81 -6.45 -5.79
CA LYS A 67 -11.72 -5.62 -6.33
C LYS A 67 -11.35 -6.12 -7.73
N ASN A 68 -11.45 -5.22 -8.72
CA ASN A 68 -11.04 -5.47 -10.09
C ASN A 68 -9.53 -5.23 -10.25
N ASN A 69 -8.92 -5.78 -11.32
CA ASN A 69 -7.50 -5.54 -11.63
C ASN A 69 -7.23 -4.05 -11.92
N SER A 70 -8.19 -3.33 -12.48
CA SER A 70 -8.09 -1.88 -12.72
C SER A 70 -7.93 -1.07 -11.42
N ASN A 71 -8.57 -1.49 -10.31
CA ASN A 71 -8.35 -0.90 -8.99
C ASN A 71 -6.93 -1.19 -8.48
N GLN A 72 -6.47 -2.44 -8.66
CA GLN A 72 -5.12 -2.83 -8.27
C GLN A 72 -4.04 -2.14 -9.12
N LEU A 73 -4.28 -1.91 -10.41
CA LEU A 73 -3.40 -1.11 -11.26
C LEU A 73 -3.16 0.28 -10.67
N VAL A 74 -4.23 0.99 -10.32
CA VAL A 74 -4.12 2.33 -9.71
C VAL A 74 -3.40 2.26 -8.36
N GLU A 75 -3.71 1.26 -7.53
CA GLU A 75 -3.06 1.05 -6.23
C GLU A 75 -1.54 0.88 -6.39
N GLU A 76 -1.07 0.01 -7.31
CA GLU A 76 0.36 -0.20 -7.53
C GLU A 76 1.06 1.05 -8.11
N LEU A 77 0.41 1.78 -9.02
CA LEU A 77 0.94 3.05 -9.53
C LEU A 77 1.05 4.12 -8.41
N MET A 78 0.08 4.18 -7.50
CA MET A 78 0.14 5.07 -6.34
C MET A 78 1.29 4.68 -5.40
N ILE A 79 1.50 3.39 -5.16
CA ILE A 79 2.62 2.90 -4.34
C ILE A 79 3.96 3.25 -5.01
N LEU A 80 4.09 3.06 -6.32
CA LEU A 80 5.29 3.40 -7.09
C LEU A 80 5.60 4.91 -6.99
N ALA A 81 4.59 5.77 -7.17
CA ALA A 81 4.76 7.22 -7.07
C ALA A 81 5.19 7.64 -5.66
N ASN A 82 4.61 7.04 -4.63
CA ASN A 82 4.98 7.29 -3.23
C ASN A 82 6.42 6.87 -2.92
N ILE A 83 6.89 5.74 -3.44
CA ILE A 83 8.27 5.27 -3.32
C ILE A 83 9.21 6.25 -4.03
N SER A 84 8.89 6.60 -5.28
CA SER A 84 9.72 7.49 -6.11
C SER A 84 9.88 8.87 -5.48
N ALA A 85 8.81 9.43 -4.90
CA ALA A 85 8.87 10.70 -4.16
C ALA A 85 9.78 10.59 -2.94
N ALA A 86 9.64 9.52 -2.14
CA ALA A 86 10.49 9.30 -0.95
C ALA A 86 11.96 9.19 -1.31
N GLU A 87 12.29 8.45 -2.37
CA GLU A 87 13.68 8.27 -2.84
C GLU A 87 14.27 9.54 -3.43
N THR A 88 13.49 10.31 -4.19
CA THR A 88 13.95 11.57 -4.79
C THR A 88 14.35 12.57 -3.71
N ILE A 89 13.49 12.79 -2.71
CA ILE A 89 13.80 13.72 -1.60
C ILE A 89 15.03 13.22 -0.81
N LYS A 90 15.10 11.91 -0.56
CA LYS A 90 16.25 11.32 0.13
C LYS A 90 17.56 11.51 -0.64
N LYS A 91 17.58 11.32 -1.96
CA LYS A 91 18.76 11.52 -2.82
C LYS A 91 19.25 12.98 -2.80
N CYS A 92 18.33 13.93 -2.64
CA CYS A 92 18.68 15.36 -2.53
C CYS A 92 19.14 15.78 -1.13
N GLY A 93 19.21 14.86 -0.16
CA GLY A 93 19.65 15.15 1.20
C GLY A 93 18.70 16.05 2.00
N MET A 94 17.48 16.24 1.54
CA MET A 94 16.47 17.05 2.24
C MET A 94 15.72 16.24 3.29
N GLY A 95 15.20 16.93 4.30
CA GLY A 95 14.28 16.33 5.29
C GLY A 95 13.04 15.78 4.60
N ASN A 96 12.63 14.59 5.00
CA ASN A 96 11.46 13.91 4.45
C ASN A 96 10.46 13.54 5.57
N LEU A 97 9.19 13.50 5.22
CA LEU A 97 8.12 13.02 6.08
C LEU A 97 7.71 11.61 5.63
N PHE A 98 8.35 10.61 6.23
CA PHE A 98 8.09 9.21 5.90
C PHE A 98 6.76 8.72 6.50
N ARG A 99 6.08 7.85 5.78
CA ARG A 99 5.01 7.01 6.32
C ARG A 99 5.62 5.70 6.77
N ILE A 100 5.92 5.58 8.04
CA ILE A 100 6.53 4.39 8.63
C ILE A 100 5.49 3.44 9.18
N HIS A 101 5.78 2.15 9.08
CA HIS A 101 5.07 1.08 9.75
C HIS A 101 6.10 0.22 10.47
N PRO A 102 6.31 0.45 11.77
CA PRO A 102 7.35 -0.25 12.52
C PRO A 102 7.13 -1.76 12.53
N THR A 103 8.21 -2.51 12.74
CA THR A 103 8.10 -3.94 13.04
C THR A 103 7.41 -4.14 14.39
N PRO A 104 6.66 -5.24 14.55
CA PRO A 104 6.02 -5.56 15.84
C PRO A 104 7.02 -5.59 16.99
N SER A 105 6.61 -5.15 18.17
CA SER A 105 7.41 -5.21 19.39
C SER A 105 7.65 -6.66 19.85
N ASN A 106 8.75 -6.89 20.57
CA ASN A 106 9.06 -8.23 21.08
C ASN A 106 7.95 -8.79 21.97
N GLU A 107 7.32 -7.95 22.78
CA GLU A 107 6.21 -8.32 23.66
C GLU A 107 5.01 -8.84 22.86
N LYS A 108 4.62 -8.12 21.81
CA LYS A 108 3.54 -8.56 20.91
C LYS A 108 3.90 -9.85 20.17
N ILE A 109 5.17 -10.00 19.77
CA ILE A 109 5.67 -11.20 19.11
C ILE A 109 5.55 -12.41 20.03
N GLU A 110 5.90 -12.27 21.32
CA GLU A 110 5.78 -13.35 22.30
C GLU A 110 4.33 -13.72 22.55
N THR A 111 3.45 -12.73 22.68
CA THR A 111 2.01 -12.97 22.80
C THR A 111 1.46 -13.73 21.60
N PHE A 112 1.87 -13.32 20.39
CA PHE A 112 1.44 -13.97 19.16
C PHE A 112 1.97 -15.42 19.03
N ARG A 113 3.16 -15.72 19.53
CA ARG A 113 3.72 -17.09 19.54
C ARG A 113 2.87 -18.09 20.34
N ASN A 114 2.16 -17.61 21.35
CA ASN A 114 1.29 -18.44 22.18
C ASN A 114 -0.03 -18.78 21.47
N ILE A 115 -0.32 -18.19 20.31
CA ILE A 115 -1.50 -18.50 19.52
C ILE A 115 -1.30 -19.87 18.83
N ARG A 116 -2.34 -20.69 18.85
CA ARG A 116 -2.33 -22.05 18.31
C ARG A 116 -1.90 -22.07 16.85
N GLY A 117 -0.77 -22.69 16.56
CA GLY A 117 -0.21 -22.81 15.20
C GLY A 117 0.85 -21.76 14.81
N ALA A 118 0.90 -20.61 15.50
CA ALA A 118 1.89 -19.58 15.18
C ALA A 118 3.34 -19.98 15.52
N GLY A 119 3.52 -20.84 16.53
CA GLY A 119 4.85 -21.24 17.02
C GLY A 119 5.73 -21.97 16.02
N SER A 120 5.15 -22.77 15.14
CA SER A 120 5.91 -23.61 14.21
C SER A 120 6.47 -22.84 12.98
N SER A 121 5.78 -21.78 12.53
CA SER A 121 6.20 -20.98 11.37
C SER A 121 7.18 -19.85 11.74
N ILE A 122 7.16 -19.39 12.97
CA ILE A 122 7.85 -18.16 13.41
C ILE A 122 9.19 -18.46 14.11
N THR A 123 9.36 -19.69 14.62
CA THR A 123 10.52 -20.05 15.46
C THR A 123 11.81 -20.33 14.70
N LYS A 124 11.79 -20.46 13.37
CA LYS A 124 12.96 -20.92 12.61
C LYS A 124 14.12 -19.91 12.45
N ASN A 125 13.90 -18.62 12.65
CA ASN A 125 14.90 -17.57 12.32
C ASN A 125 15.16 -16.53 13.39
N GLY A 126 15.20 -16.88 14.66
CA GLY A 126 15.48 -15.88 15.71
C GLY A 126 14.31 -14.90 15.89
N ASN A 127 14.53 -13.80 16.63
CA ASN A 127 13.46 -12.92 17.08
C ASN A 127 12.83 -11.98 16.01
N LYS A 128 13.15 -12.10 14.71
CA LYS A 128 12.61 -11.20 13.68
C LYS A 128 11.48 -11.84 12.90
N ILE A 129 10.26 -11.34 13.11
CA ILE A 129 9.10 -11.64 12.26
C ILE A 129 9.19 -10.81 10.98
N THR A 130 8.87 -11.42 9.84
CA THR A 130 8.78 -10.78 8.52
C THR A 130 7.36 -10.94 7.95
N SER A 131 7.01 -10.13 6.96
CA SER A 131 5.75 -10.26 6.22
C SER A 131 5.57 -11.65 5.59
N VAL A 132 6.67 -12.29 5.18
CA VAL A 132 6.66 -13.65 4.62
C VAL A 132 6.16 -14.66 5.64
N HIS A 133 6.73 -14.65 6.86
CA HIS A 133 6.30 -15.55 7.94
C HIS A 133 4.81 -15.38 8.29
N LEU A 134 4.30 -14.13 8.29
CA LEU A 134 2.89 -13.85 8.55
C LEU A 134 1.99 -14.32 7.40
N ASN A 135 2.42 -14.17 6.15
CA ASN A 135 1.71 -14.70 4.99
C ASN A 135 1.65 -16.24 5.01
N GLU A 136 2.76 -16.91 5.38
CA GLU A 136 2.80 -18.37 5.56
C GLU A 136 1.86 -18.82 6.66
N PHE A 137 1.81 -18.07 7.79
CA PHE A 137 0.88 -18.37 8.87
C PHE A 137 -0.58 -18.29 8.41
N VAL A 138 -1.00 -17.24 7.69
CA VAL A 138 -2.35 -17.12 7.12
C VAL A 138 -2.65 -18.26 6.14
N ASN A 139 -1.65 -18.64 5.32
CA ASN A 139 -1.81 -19.71 4.34
C ASN A 139 -1.86 -21.11 4.97
N SER A 140 -1.41 -21.28 6.21
CA SER A 140 -1.51 -22.55 6.94
C SER A 140 -2.91 -22.87 7.46
N ALA A 141 -3.83 -21.90 7.40
CA ALA A 141 -5.22 -22.08 7.82
C ALA A 141 -5.94 -23.12 6.96
N LYS A 142 -6.67 -24.03 7.61
CA LYS A 142 -7.37 -25.16 6.96
C LYS A 142 -8.75 -24.79 6.39
N GLY A 143 -9.26 -23.59 6.69
CA GLY A 143 -10.58 -23.13 6.26
C GLY A 143 -10.67 -21.61 6.17
N VAL A 144 -11.81 -21.12 5.69
CA VAL A 144 -12.06 -19.68 5.53
C VAL A 144 -12.14 -18.98 6.89
N ASP A 145 -12.87 -19.58 7.83
CA ASP A 145 -13.08 -19.01 9.18
C ASP A 145 -11.76 -18.94 9.96
N GLU A 146 -10.95 -20.00 9.91
CA GLU A 146 -9.63 -20.03 10.56
C GLU A 146 -8.70 -18.98 9.93
N ARG A 147 -8.77 -18.77 8.61
CA ARG A 147 -7.99 -17.74 7.91
C ARG A 147 -8.37 -16.34 8.36
N GLU A 148 -9.65 -16.05 8.54
CA GLU A 148 -10.11 -14.75 9.05
C GLU A 148 -9.66 -14.51 10.50
N ILE A 149 -9.71 -15.53 11.35
CA ILE A 149 -9.18 -15.46 12.71
C ILE A 149 -7.67 -15.14 12.68
N TYR A 150 -6.90 -15.84 11.84
CA TYR A 150 -5.45 -15.58 11.72
C TYR A 150 -5.14 -14.17 11.24
N LYS A 151 -5.89 -13.64 10.27
CA LYS A 151 -5.76 -12.25 9.84
C LYS A 151 -6.03 -11.26 10.98
N GLN A 152 -7.08 -11.50 11.78
CA GLN A 152 -7.40 -10.64 12.93
C GLN A 152 -6.29 -10.67 13.99
N GLU A 153 -5.71 -11.83 14.27
CA GLU A 153 -4.59 -11.95 15.21
C GLU A 153 -3.33 -11.23 14.70
N ILE A 154 -3.08 -11.27 13.39
CA ILE A 154 -2.00 -10.49 12.77
C ILE A 154 -2.24 -8.99 12.93
N ILE A 155 -3.48 -8.50 12.77
CA ILE A 155 -3.78 -7.07 12.97
C ILE A 155 -3.45 -6.63 14.40
N LYS A 156 -3.77 -7.44 15.40
CA LYS A 156 -3.43 -7.15 16.80
C LYS A 156 -1.93 -7.13 17.06
N LEU A 157 -1.19 -7.99 16.35
CA LEU A 157 0.27 -8.02 16.38
C LEU A 157 0.90 -6.75 15.83
N LEU A 158 0.35 -6.19 14.73
CA LEU A 158 0.94 -5.06 14.03
C LEU A 158 0.99 -3.79 14.88
N GLU A 159 2.03 -2.98 14.65
CA GLU A 159 2.08 -1.61 15.15
C GLU A 159 1.27 -0.67 14.27
N GLN A 160 0.86 0.46 14.81
CA GLN A 160 0.15 1.47 14.02
C GLN A 160 1.12 2.23 13.11
N ALA A 161 0.78 2.35 11.83
CA ALA A 161 1.53 3.17 10.91
C ALA A 161 1.40 4.66 11.28
N ARG A 162 2.51 5.42 11.21
CA ARG A 162 2.58 6.83 11.59
C ARG A 162 3.49 7.62 10.66
N TYR A 163 3.42 8.95 10.74
CA TYR A 163 4.38 9.82 10.09
C TYR A 163 5.59 10.05 10.99
N SER A 164 6.77 10.11 10.38
CA SER A 164 8.03 10.34 11.08
C SER A 164 9.07 10.97 10.16
N THR A 165 9.92 11.80 10.69
CA THR A 165 11.11 12.30 9.98
C THR A 165 12.23 11.25 9.93
N LYS A 166 12.20 10.26 10.84
CA LYS A 166 13.10 9.13 10.85
C LYS A 166 12.52 8.00 9.99
N ASN A 167 13.35 7.45 9.11
CA ASN A 167 12.95 6.35 8.24
C ASN A 167 13.18 5.00 8.91
N ASP A 168 12.12 4.41 9.44
CA ASP A 168 12.13 3.06 10.02
C ASP A 168 11.52 2.00 9.06
N GLY A 169 11.26 2.40 7.79
CA GLY A 169 10.64 1.53 6.77
C GLY A 169 9.14 1.33 6.96
N HIS A 170 8.55 0.51 6.08
CA HIS A 170 7.12 0.19 6.13
C HIS A 170 6.92 -1.34 6.13
N PHE A 171 6.75 -1.92 7.32
CA PHE A 171 6.66 -3.36 7.52
C PHE A 171 5.57 -4.01 6.67
N GLY A 172 4.33 -3.51 6.70
CA GLY A 172 3.21 -4.10 5.97
C GLY A 172 3.40 -4.12 4.45
N LEU A 173 4.00 -3.07 3.89
CA LEU A 173 4.32 -3.01 2.45
C LEU A 173 5.67 -3.67 2.12
N ASN A 174 6.45 -4.05 3.13
CA ASN A 174 7.82 -4.52 3.01
C ASN A 174 8.72 -3.59 2.18
N LEU A 175 8.68 -2.28 2.51
CA LEU A 175 9.41 -1.22 1.83
C LEU A 175 10.43 -0.58 2.76
N LYS A 176 11.61 -0.30 2.21
CA LYS A 176 12.70 0.36 2.95
C LYS A 176 12.46 1.86 3.16
N SER A 177 11.73 2.49 2.25
CA SER A 177 11.42 3.93 2.29
C SER A 177 10.07 4.16 1.65
N TYR A 178 9.20 4.89 2.33
CA TYR A 178 7.85 5.16 1.84
C TYR A 178 7.36 6.50 2.38
N THR A 179 6.70 7.28 1.54
CA THR A 179 6.00 8.50 1.95
C THR A 179 4.62 8.54 1.31
N HIS A 180 3.77 9.45 1.74
CA HIS A 180 2.52 9.73 1.06
C HIS A 180 2.70 10.94 0.14
N PHE A 181 2.33 10.80 -1.13
CA PHE A 181 2.46 11.82 -2.17
C PHE A 181 1.20 11.97 -3.02
N THR A 182 0.42 10.89 -3.19
CA THR A 182 -0.62 10.78 -4.23
C THR A 182 -1.99 11.32 -3.85
N SER A 183 -2.20 11.86 -2.64
CA SER A 183 -3.51 12.36 -2.20
C SER A 183 -3.44 13.70 -1.47
N PRO A 184 -2.93 14.79 -2.09
CA PRO A 184 -2.74 16.08 -1.41
C PRO A 184 -4.04 16.79 -1.03
N ILE A 185 -5.16 16.46 -1.67
CA ILE A 185 -6.47 17.06 -1.35
C ILE A 185 -6.92 16.73 0.07
N ARG A 186 -6.63 15.53 0.56
CA ARG A 186 -7.12 15.02 1.85
C ARG A 186 -6.03 14.75 2.89
N ARG A 187 -4.74 14.85 2.53
CA ARG A 187 -3.62 14.58 3.43
C ARG A 187 -2.61 15.72 3.39
N TYR A 188 -2.47 16.42 4.50
CA TYR A 188 -1.49 17.50 4.62
C TYR A 188 -0.04 17.03 4.43
N ALA A 189 0.27 15.80 4.85
CA ALA A 189 1.58 15.20 4.63
C ALA A 189 1.99 15.18 3.15
N ASP A 190 1.06 14.85 2.25
CA ASP A 190 1.28 14.83 0.81
C ASP A 190 1.61 16.23 0.28
N ILE A 191 0.96 17.29 0.80
CA ILE A 191 1.26 18.67 0.43
C ILE A 191 2.69 19.04 0.80
N ILE A 192 3.17 18.65 1.99
CA ILE A 192 4.56 18.87 2.42
C ILE A 192 5.53 18.24 1.43
N ILE A 193 5.24 17.02 0.99
CA ILE A 193 6.08 16.31 0.02
C ILE A 193 6.08 17.01 -1.34
N HIS A 194 4.91 17.46 -1.83
CA HIS A 194 4.82 18.26 -3.05
C HIS A 194 5.65 19.54 -2.97
N LEU A 195 5.54 20.31 -1.90
CA LEU A 195 6.32 21.52 -1.69
C LEU A 195 7.82 21.24 -1.63
N SER A 196 8.23 20.16 -0.98
CA SER A 196 9.63 19.74 -0.94
C SER A 196 10.16 19.42 -2.34
N LEU A 197 9.40 18.69 -3.16
CA LEU A 197 9.78 18.37 -4.53
C LEU A 197 9.83 19.61 -5.43
N ILE A 198 8.91 20.56 -5.28
CA ILE A 198 8.95 21.85 -5.99
C ILE A 198 10.22 22.63 -5.66
N HIS A 199 10.61 22.70 -4.38
CA HIS A 199 11.85 23.36 -3.97
C HIS A 199 13.13 22.70 -4.54
N ILE A 200 13.09 21.38 -4.77
CA ILE A 200 14.17 20.63 -5.42
C ILE A 200 14.24 20.96 -6.91
N SER A 201 13.10 20.93 -7.60
CA SER A 201 13.04 21.04 -9.06
C SER A 201 13.15 22.49 -9.58
N GLU A 202 12.72 23.48 -8.79
CA GLU A 202 12.70 24.90 -9.15
C GLU A 202 13.40 25.81 -8.13
N PRO A 203 14.65 25.56 -7.74
CA PRO A 203 15.32 26.36 -6.69
C PRO A 203 15.55 27.83 -7.08
N THR A 204 15.45 28.17 -8.36
CA THR A 204 15.75 29.49 -8.91
C THR A 204 14.55 30.45 -8.96
N ARG A 205 13.32 29.95 -8.89
CA ARG A 205 12.12 30.79 -9.00
C ARG A 205 11.90 31.70 -7.78
N LEU A 206 12.26 31.25 -6.61
CA LEU A 206 12.13 32.05 -5.34
C LEU A 206 13.05 33.28 -5.31
N ARG A 207 14.20 33.25 -6.00
CA ARG A 207 15.09 34.43 -6.08
C ARG A 207 14.56 35.53 -7.00
N ARG A 208 13.71 35.22 -7.99
CA ARG A 208 13.13 36.25 -8.90
C ARG A 208 11.98 37.03 -8.29
N ILE A 209 11.26 36.48 -7.31
CA ILE A 209 10.16 37.17 -6.64
C ILE A 209 10.68 38.19 -5.62
N SER A 210 11.87 38.00 -5.08
CA SER A 210 12.48 38.87 -4.08
C SER A 210 13.01 40.22 -4.64
N TYR A 211 13.07 40.41 -5.96
CA TYR A 211 13.54 41.63 -6.59
C TYR A 211 12.44 42.43 -7.33
N ALA A 212 11.18 42.05 -7.15
CA ALA A 212 10.03 42.71 -7.80
C ALA A 212 9.16 43.51 -6.79
N VAL A 213 9.75 43.99 -5.68
CA VAL A 213 9.13 44.94 -4.74
C VAL A 213 10.00 46.18 -4.65
#